data_d0100ee096c23b11484ae47c8d929573
#
_entry.id   d0100ee096c23b11484ae47c8d929573
#
_cell.length_a   1.000
_cell.length_b   1.000
_cell.length_c   1.000
_cell.angle_alpha   90.00
_cell.angle_beta   90.00
_cell.angle_gamma   90.00
#
_symmetry.space_group_name_H-M   'P 1'
#
loop_
_entity.id
_entity.type
_entity.pdbx_description
1 polymer ?
#
loop_
_entity_poly.entity_id
_entity_poly.type
_entity_poly.pdbx_seq_one_letter_code
_entity_poly.pdbx_strand_id
1 'polypeptide(L)'
;NEFGVSIKVLGWNKKWEGYTDKVVGVLEFIETKNDEDIIVFLDGFDTKINKNPEHLISVFKKYDTKVLLSKEPNPMGKYIAKTVFGDCKGNNIANAGLYMGYVKELKIYLNDTLKSKCKDDQRNFNISCKKYDFIKIDEEEKIFQNISPNTFNKNSDAIFVSYPGSLSFNRTIRAFIEYSQFLYIHVLCLLLIGIILFPHYKKPLFYVGLCLLTLYILFADKSCI
;
A
#
# COMPACT_ATOMS: atom_id res chain seq x y z
N ASN A 1 22.04 -4.78 -11.50
CA ASN A 1 20.95 -5.68 -11.88
C ASN A 1 21.33 -6.44 -13.16
N GLU A 2 20.81 -7.64 -13.31
CA GLU A 2 21.17 -8.59 -14.39
C GLU A 2 20.81 -8.09 -15.80
N PHE A 3 19.90 -7.13 -15.90
CA PHE A 3 19.40 -6.62 -17.18
C PHE A 3 20.02 -5.27 -17.59
N GLY A 4 21.04 -4.77 -16.88
CA GLY A 4 21.71 -3.52 -17.23
C GLY A 4 20.83 -2.25 -17.12
N VAL A 5 19.69 -2.32 -16.46
CA VAL A 5 18.76 -1.18 -16.31
C VAL A 5 19.36 -0.12 -15.40
N SER A 6 19.34 1.14 -15.84
CA SER A 6 19.73 2.27 -14.99
C SER A 6 18.69 2.52 -13.90
N ILE A 7 19.11 2.44 -12.65
CA ILE A 7 18.26 2.65 -11.48
C ILE A 7 18.76 3.89 -10.74
N LYS A 8 17.85 4.83 -10.47
CA LYS A 8 18.11 5.96 -9.58
C LYS A 8 17.62 5.63 -8.19
N VAL A 9 18.53 5.56 -7.23
CA VAL A 9 18.18 5.37 -5.82
C VAL A 9 17.77 6.73 -5.23
N LEU A 10 16.56 6.81 -4.70
CA LEU A 10 16.03 7.99 -4.03
C LEU A 10 16.20 7.85 -2.51
N GLY A 11 16.35 8.98 -1.80
CA GLY A 11 16.45 8.99 -0.33
C GLY A 11 17.76 8.46 0.24
N TRP A 12 18.79 8.17 -0.58
CA TRP A 12 20.09 7.73 -0.07
C TRP A 12 20.69 8.74 0.90
N ASN A 13 21.10 8.26 2.08
CA ASN A 13 21.63 9.10 3.19
C ASN A 13 20.63 10.11 3.77
N LYS A 14 19.34 10.08 3.40
CA LYS A 14 18.30 10.88 4.07
C LYS A 14 17.79 10.13 5.30
N LYS A 15 17.47 10.86 6.37
CA LYS A 15 16.77 10.27 7.51
C LYS A 15 15.35 9.91 7.11
N TRP A 16 14.93 8.72 7.46
CA TRP A 16 13.55 8.26 7.26
C TRP A 16 12.65 8.87 8.34
N GLU A 17 11.62 9.61 7.94
CA GLU A 17 10.65 10.25 8.84
C GLU A 17 9.24 9.62 8.72
N GLY A 18 8.94 8.94 7.62
CA GLY A 18 7.67 8.27 7.42
C GLY A 18 7.43 7.80 5.99
N TYR A 19 6.34 7.07 5.78
CA TYR A 19 6.01 6.48 4.47
C TYR A 19 5.80 7.52 3.36
N THR A 20 5.43 8.75 3.71
CA THR A 20 5.29 9.86 2.76
C THR A 20 6.61 10.32 2.15
N ASP A 21 7.75 10.01 2.77
CA ASP A 21 9.07 10.40 2.27
C ASP A 21 9.36 9.83 0.87
N LYS A 22 8.87 8.62 0.58
CA LYS A 22 9.01 8.05 -0.77
C LYS A 22 8.24 8.85 -1.81
N VAL A 23 7.05 9.32 -1.47
CA VAL A 23 6.22 10.15 -2.37
C VAL A 23 6.91 11.48 -2.65
N VAL A 24 7.40 12.14 -1.59
CA VAL A 24 8.16 13.38 -1.70
C VAL A 24 9.42 13.18 -2.55
N GLY A 25 10.17 12.11 -2.29
CA GLY A 25 11.38 11.80 -3.06
C GLY A 25 11.12 11.56 -4.54
N VAL A 26 10.00 10.93 -4.89
CA VAL A 26 9.61 10.76 -6.30
C VAL A 26 9.21 12.09 -6.91
N LEU A 27 8.43 12.92 -6.22
CA LEU A 27 8.04 14.25 -6.71
C LEU A 27 9.26 15.12 -6.97
N GLU A 28 10.22 15.18 -6.03
CA GLU A 28 11.49 15.89 -6.21
C GLU A 28 12.24 15.40 -7.46
N PHE A 29 12.27 14.07 -7.67
CA PHE A 29 12.96 13.49 -8.82
C PHE A 29 12.30 13.82 -10.16
N ILE A 30 10.97 13.77 -10.23
CA ILE A 30 10.23 14.00 -11.47
C ILE A 30 10.01 15.47 -11.80
N GLU A 31 10.34 16.40 -10.88
CA GLU A 31 10.15 17.83 -11.10
C GLU A 31 10.89 18.34 -12.34
N THR A 32 12.08 17.82 -12.59
CA THR A 32 12.94 18.19 -13.73
C THR A 32 12.73 17.32 -14.96
N LYS A 33 11.76 16.42 -14.96
CA LYS A 33 11.49 15.52 -16.08
C LYS A 33 10.42 16.09 -17.00
N ASN A 34 10.42 15.65 -18.27
CA ASN A 34 9.39 16.05 -19.21
C ASN A 34 8.05 15.37 -18.86
N ASP A 35 6.96 16.06 -19.10
CA ASP A 35 5.61 15.57 -18.79
C ASP A 35 5.27 14.24 -19.48
N GLU A 36 5.83 14.00 -20.67
CA GLU A 36 5.64 12.78 -21.47
C GLU A 36 6.61 11.63 -21.09
N ASP A 37 7.56 11.87 -20.20
CA ASP A 37 8.44 10.80 -19.71
C ASP A 37 7.63 9.80 -18.88
N ILE A 38 8.01 8.53 -18.97
CA ILE A 38 7.40 7.47 -18.16
C ILE A 38 8.37 7.07 -17.05
N ILE A 39 7.90 7.15 -15.82
CA ILE A 39 8.66 6.78 -14.63
C ILE A 39 8.08 5.51 -14.02
N VAL A 40 8.98 4.62 -13.58
CA VAL A 40 8.66 3.44 -12.79
C VAL A 40 9.22 3.63 -11.39
N PHE A 41 8.36 3.55 -10.38
CA PHE A 41 8.78 3.52 -8.99
C PHE A 41 8.75 2.09 -8.47
N LEU A 42 9.82 1.72 -7.81
CA LEU A 42 9.97 0.41 -7.15
C LEU A 42 10.40 0.66 -5.70
N ASP A 43 9.67 0.09 -4.76
CA ASP A 43 10.07 0.12 -3.35
C ASP A 43 11.42 -0.58 -3.19
N GLY A 44 12.31 0.00 -2.40
CA GLY A 44 13.63 -0.56 -2.16
C GLY A 44 13.58 -1.83 -1.31
N PHE A 45 14.67 -2.59 -1.25
CA PHE A 45 14.93 -3.74 -0.39
C PHE A 45 14.10 -5.01 -0.62
N ASP A 46 12.85 -4.92 -1.01
CA ASP A 46 11.95 -6.07 -1.19
C ASP A 46 11.47 -6.28 -2.64
N THR A 47 11.96 -5.46 -3.57
CA THR A 47 11.61 -5.55 -4.99
C THR A 47 12.77 -6.03 -5.85
N LYS A 48 12.48 -6.88 -6.83
CA LYS A 48 13.45 -7.31 -7.85
C LYS A 48 12.90 -7.07 -9.25
N ILE A 49 13.80 -6.85 -10.21
CA ILE A 49 13.52 -6.96 -11.63
C ILE A 49 13.52 -8.46 -11.95
N ASN A 50 12.37 -9.01 -12.26
CA ASN A 50 12.18 -10.46 -12.43
C ASN A 50 12.34 -10.90 -13.88
N LYS A 51 11.99 -10.02 -14.83
CA LYS A 51 12.15 -10.26 -16.28
C LYS A 51 12.77 -9.04 -16.95
N ASN A 52 13.34 -9.25 -18.15
CA ASN A 52 13.87 -8.18 -18.97
C ASN A 52 12.77 -7.14 -19.26
N PRO A 53 12.96 -5.86 -18.87
CA PRO A 53 11.96 -4.82 -19.06
C PRO A 53 11.93 -4.22 -20.48
N GLU A 54 12.60 -4.83 -21.47
CA GLU A 54 12.66 -4.33 -22.85
C GLU A 54 11.26 -4.02 -23.42
N HIS A 55 10.26 -4.84 -23.11
CA HIS A 55 8.89 -4.66 -23.58
C HIS A 55 7.98 -3.90 -22.62
N LEU A 56 8.52 -3.37 -21.51
CA LEU A 56 7.74 -2.72 -20.46
C LEU A 56 6.78 -1.65 -21.00
N ILE A 57 7.30 -0.74 -21.82
CA ILE A 57 6.51 0.37 -22.36
C ILE A 57 5.39 -0.13 -23.28
N SER A 58 5.66 -1.15 -24.10
CA SER A 58 4.64 -1.73 -24.98
C SER A 58 3.53 -2.45 -24.18
N VAL A 59 3.89 -3.12 -23.09
CA VAL A 59 2.93 -3.75 -22.17
C VAL A 59 2.11 -2.68 -21.44
N PHE A 60 2.77 -1.64 -20.90
CA PHE A 60 2.09 -0.53 -20.22
C PHE A 60 1.05 0.15 -21.12
N LYS A 61 1.40 0.45 -22.38
CA LYS A 61 0.48 1.09 -23.33
C LYS A 61 -0.79 0.27 -23.60
N LYS A 62 -0.76 -1.06 -23.44
CA LYS A 62 -1.95 -1.92 -23.61
C LYS A 62 -2.98 -1.73 -22.50
N TYR A 63 -2.60 -1.20 -21.34
CA TYR A 63 -3.54 -0.89 -20.27
C TYR A 63 -4.43 0.31 -20.57
N ASP A 64 -4.08 1.11 -21.61
CA ASP A 64 -4.81 2.33 -21.95
C ASP A 64 -5.08 3.18 -20.70
N THR A 65 -4.00 3.57 -20.05
CA THR A 65 -3.99 4.37 -18.82
C THR A 65 -2.78 5.29 -18.80
N LYS A 66 -2.83 6.31 -17.96
CA LYS A 66 -1.68 7.22 -17.75
C LYS A 66 -0.87 6.86 -16.51
N VAL A 67 -1.50 6.23 -15.53
CA VAL A 67 -0.85 5.73 -14.32
C VAL A 67 -1.33 4.31 -14.05
N LEU A 68 -0.40 3.41 -13.79
CA LEU A 68 -0.67 2.02 -13.44
C LEU A 68 -0.10 1.73 -12.05
N LEU A 69 -0.95 1.25 -11.15
CA LEU A 69 -0.58 0.88 -9.78
C LEU A 69 -0.54 -0.63 -9.65
N SER A 70 0.33 -1.14 -8.81
CA SER A 70 0.33 -2.56 -8.45
C SER A 70 -0.86 -2.92 -7.56
N LYS A 71 -1.26 -4.18 -7.61
CA LYS A 71 -2.35 -4.73 -6.81
C LYS A 71 -1.86 -5.20 -5.45
N GLU A 72 -2.63 -4.93 -4.40
CA GLU A 72 -2.39 -5.49 -3.06
C GLU A 72 -2.74 -6.98 -3.02
N PRO A 73 -1.88 -7.86 -2.50
CA PRO A 73 -2.13 -9.31 -2.46
C PRO A 73 -3.22 -9.76 -1.49
N ASN A 74 -3.68 -8.90 -0.61
CA ASN A 74 -4.78 -9.14 0.36
C ASN A 74 -4.63 -10.41 1.23
N PRO A 75 -3.50 -10.65 1.89
CA PRO A 75 -3.28 -11.87 2.67
C PRO A 75 -4.25 -12.03 3.86
N MET A 76 -4.78 -10.93 4.38
CA MET A 76 -5.77 -10.90 5.47
C MET A 76 -7.23 -10.97 4.99
N GLY A 77 -7.44 -11.20 3.68
CA GLY A 77 -8.76 -11.11 3.05
C GLY A 77 -9.13 -9.69 2.63
N LYS A 78 -9.89 -9.62 1.53
CA LYS A 78 -10.24 -8.37 0.84
C LYS A 78 -10.98 -7.37 1.74
N TYR A 79 -11.87 -7.86 2.60
CA TYR A 79 -12.66 -6.99 3.49
C TYR A 79 -11.77 -6.26 4.50
N ILE A 80 -10.88 -6.97 5.16
CA ILE A 80 -9.96 -6.39 6.15
C ILE A 80 -9.01 -5.42 5.47
N ALA A 81 -8.40 -5.82 4.35
CA ALA A 81 -7.49 -4.97 3.60
C ALA A 81 -8.19 -3.68 3.12
N LYS A 82 -9.45 -3.77 2.66
CA LYS A 82 -10.25 -2.60 2.29
C LYS A 82 -10.54 -1.67 3.48
N THR A 83 -10.82 -2.23 4.65
CA THR A 83 -11.04 -1.43 5.86
C THR A 83 -9.79 -0.67 6.27
N VAL A 84 -8.62 -1.32 6.16
CA VAL A 84 -7.32 -0.75 6.53
C VAL A 84 -6.85 0.27 5.49
N PHE A 85 -6.76 -0.13 4.23
CA PHE A 85 -6.12 0.66 3.17
C PHE A 85 -7.11 1.48 2.32
N GLY A 86 -8.41 1.27 2.49
CA GLY A 86 -9.38 1.78 1.53
C GLY A 86 -9.42 0.94 0.26
N ASP A 87 -10.11 1.42 -0.75
CA ASP A 87 -10.15 0.82 -2.08
C ASP A 87 -9.89 1.86 -3.16
N CYS A 88 -9.39 1.40 -4.29
CA CYS A 88 -9.17 2.18 -5.51
C CYS A 88 -10.32 1.96 -6.50
N LYS A 89 -10.06 1.47 -7.70
CA LYS A 89 -11.04 1.20 -8.76
C LYS A 89 -11.63 -0.21 -8.63
N GLY A 90 -12.93 -0.35 -8.92
CA GLY A 90 -13.60 -1.66 -8.98
C GLY A 90 -13.51 -2.49 -7.70
N ASN A 91 -13.42 -1.87 -6.53
CA ASN A 91 -13.15 -2.52 -5.25
C ASN A 91 -11.77 -3.20 -5.14
N ASN A 92 -10.84 -2.89 -6.02
CA ASN A 92 -9.46 -3.34 -5.90
C ASN A 92 -8.67 -2.42 -4.99
N ILE A 93 -7.63 -2.94 -4.39
CA ILE A 93 -6.75 -2.23 -3.47
C ILE A 93 -5.40 -2.10 -4.16
N ALA A 94 -4.91 -0.86 -4.31
CA ALA A 94 -3.59 -0.60 -4.81
C ALA A 94 -2.55 -0.76 -3.71
N ASN A 95 -1.38 -1.28 -4.06
CA ASN A 95 -0.19 -1.25 -3.22
C ASN A 95 0.68 -0.05 -3.63
N ALA A 96 1.16 0.72 -2.65
CA ALA A 96 1.93 1.93 -2.88
C ALA A 96 3.43 1.69 -3.16
N GLY A 97 3.87 0.43 -3.16
CA GLY A 97 5.28 0.06 -3.34
C GLY A 97 5.73 -0.04 -4.79
N LEU A 98 4.81 -0.22 -5.73
CA LEU A 98 5.12 -0.38 -7.15
C LEU A 98 4.10 0.38 -7.99
N TYR A 99 4.57 1.29 -8.83
CA TYR A 99 3.71 1.99 -9.79
C TYR A 99 4.52 2.57 -10.95
N MET A 100 3.83 2.91 -12.03
CA MET A 100 4.41 3.63 -13.15
C MET A 100 3.39 4.57 -13.79
N GLY A 101 3.89 5.54 -14.54
CA GLY A 101 3.03 6.44 -15.30
C GLY A 101 3.79 7.58 -15.94
N TYR A 102 3.05 8.38 -16.71
CA TYR A 102 3.58 9.62 -17.26
C TYR A 102 3.81 10.64 -16.14
N VAL A 103 4.90 11.40 -16.27
CA VAL A 103 5.32 12.39 -15.26
C VAL A 103 4.20 13.37 -14.94
N LYS A 104 3.50 13.88 -15.94
CA LYS A 104 2.38 14.82 -15.78
C LYS A 104 1.31 14.27 -14.82
N GLU A 105 0.80 13.09 -15.09
CA GLU A 105 -0.25 12.47 -14.30
C GLU A 105 0.25 11.97 -12.95
N LEU A 106 1.51 11.52 -12.87
CA LEU A 106 2.13 11.18 -11.60
C LEU A 106 2.26 12.41 -10.68
N LYS A 107 2.66 13.57 -11.19
CA LYS A 107 2.69 14.82 -10.40
C LYS A 107 1.32 15.14 -9.83
N ILE A 108 0.26 15.06 -10.62
CA ILE A 108 -1.12 15.31 -10.17
C ILE A 108 -1.51 14.33 -9.06
N TYR A 109 -1.34 13.04 -9.30
CA TYR A 109 -1.74 11.98 -8.40
C TYR A 109 -0.96 12.02 -7.08
N LEU A 110 0.36 12.05 -7.14
CA LEU A 110 1.22 12.02 -5.96
C LEU A 110 1.04 13.27 -5.09
N ASN A 111 0.88 14.45 -5.68
CA ASN A 111 0.55 15.67 -4.92
C ASN A 111 -0.83 15.55 -4.22
N ASP A 112 -1.80 14.88 -4.83
CA ASP A 112 -3.10 14.66 -4.17
C ASP A 112 -2.98 13.70 -2.98
N THR A 113 -2.14 12.67 -3.07
CA THR A 113 -1.87 11.76 -1.94
C THR A 113 -1.27 12.48 -0.73
N LEU A 114 -0.45 13.51 -0.95
CA LEU A 114 0.16 14.29 0.12
C LEU A 114 -0.78 15.30 0.80
N LYS A 115 -1.96 15.58 0.22
CA LYS A 115 -2.98 16.42 0.87
C LYS A 115 -3.62 15.76 2.08
N SER A 116 -3.58 14.44 2.14
CA SER A 116 -4.04 13.68 3.30
C SER A 116 -3.09 13.88 4.47
N LYS A 117 -3.65 14.02 5.67
CA LYS A 117 -2.88 14.04 6.91
C LYS A 117 -2.54 12.63 7.42
N CYS A 118 -3.11 11.59 6.81
CA CYS A 118 -2.84 10.21 7.18
C CYS A 118 -1.39 9.83 6.86
N LYS A 119 -0.72 9.20 7.81
CA LYS A 119 0.68 8.77 7.66
C LYS A 119 0.84 7.51 6.82
N ASP A 120 -0.23 6.75 6.60
CA ASP A 120 -0.24 5.55 5.77
C ASP A 120 -0.33 5.95 4.29
N ASP A 121 0.76 5.76 3.55
CA ASP A 121 0.84 6.10 2.13
C ASP A 121 -0.08 5.24 1.27
N GLN A 122 -0.22 3.95 1.57
CA GLN A 122 -1.09 3.05 0.81
C GLN A 122 -2.57 3.44 0.93
N ARG A 123 -3.01 3.88 2.12
CA ARG A 123 -4.35 4.42 2.31
C ARG A 123 -4.55 5.69 1.49
N ASN A 124 -3.57 6.60 1.50
CA ASN A 124 -3.62 7.83 0.72
C ASN A 124 -3.69 7.53 -0.79
N PHE A 125 -2.92 6.56 -1.27
CA PHE A 125 -2.95 6.08 -2.65
C PHE A 125 -4.34 5.60 -3.04
N ASN A 126 -4.96 4.75 -2.23
CA ASN A 126 -6.28 4.19 -2.52
C ASN A 126 -7.38 5.25 -2.53
N ILE A 127 -7.38 6.17 -1.56
CA ILE A 127 -8.35 7.27 -1.49
C ILE A 127 -8.22 8.21 -2.69
N SER A 128 -7.00 8.60 -3.04
CA SER A 128 -6.73 9.49 -4.17
C SER A 128 -6.99 8.83 -5.52
N CYS A 129 -6.72 7.52 -5.64
CA CYS A 129 -6.95 6.76 -6.87
C CYS A 129 -8.39 6.89 -7.40
N LYS A 130 -9.39 6.91 -6.51
CA LYS A 130 -10.80 7.00 -6.90
C LYS A 130 -11.15 8.24 -7.69
N LYS A 131 -10.39 9.31 -7.51
CA LYS A 131 -10.68 10.63 -8.07
C LYS A 131 -10.30 10.75 -9.55
N TYR A 132 -9.45 9.85 -10.07
CA TYR A 132 -8.81 10.01 -11.37
C TYR A 132 -9.08 8.84 -12.31
N ASP A 133 -9.70 9.10 -13.46
CA ASP A 133 -10.01 8.05 -14.44
C ASP A 133 -8.77 7.58 -15.22
N PHE A 134 -7.71 8.36 -15.22
CA PHE A 134 -6.43 8.02 -15.85
C PHE A 134 -5.58 7.03 -15.04
N ILE A 135 -6.11 6.48 -13.92
CA ILE A 135 -5.42 5.50 -13.08
C ILE A 135 -6.09 4.14 -13.23
N LYS A 136 -5.29 3.09 -13.42
CA LYS A 136 -5.71 1.68 -13.37
C LYS A 136 -4.81 0.89 -12.41
N ILE A 137 -5.29 -0.28 -12.01
CA ILE A 137 -4.52 -1.27 -11.26
C ILE A 137 -4.10 -2.38 -12.22
N ASP A 138 -2.89 -2.88 -12.06
CA ASP A 138 -2.38 -4.07 -12.76
C ASP A 138 -3.04 -5.33 -12.20
N GLU A 139 -4.31 -5.56 -12.59
CA GLU A 139 -5.11 -6.69 -12.10
C GLU A 139 -4.57 -8.03 -12.59
N GLU A 140 -3.98 -8.05 -13.78
CA GLU A 140 -3.42 -9.23 -14.42
C GLU A 140 -1.99 -9.54 -13.96
N GLU A 141 -1.40 -8.67 -13.12
CA GLU A 141 -0.06 -8.81 -12.57
C GLU A 141 1.02 -9.05 -13.67
N LYS A 142 0.89 -8.37 -14.81
CA LYS A 142 1.84 -8.50 -15.93
C LYS A 142 3.10 -7.66 -15.76
N ILE A 143 2.95 -6.46 -15.20
CA ILE A 143 4.08 -5.56 -14.95
C ILE A 143 4.51 -5.70 -13.50
N PHE A 144 3.57 -5.65 -12.56
CA PHE A 144 3.82 -5.64 -11.13
C PHE A 144 3.14 -6.82 -10.45
N GLN A 145 3.88 -7.55 -9.63
CA GLN A 145 3.29 -8.53 -8.73
C GLN A 145 3.81 -8.35 -7.31
N ASN A 146 2.90 -8.25 -6.37
CA ASN A 146 3.20 -8.31 -4.95
C ASN A 146 2.93 -9.73 -4.43
N ILE A 147 3.97 -10.42 -3.98
CA ILE A 147 3.87 -11.80 -3.49
C ILE A 147 3.74 -11.79 -1.97
N SER A 148 2.60 -12.32 -1.48
CA SER A 148 2.40 -12.48 -0.04
C SER A 148 3.45 -13.44 0.56
N PRO A 149 3.93 -13.18 1.80
CA PRO A 149 4.86 -14.07 2.49
C PRO A 149 4.45 -15.54 2.53
N ASN A 150 3.16 -15.83 2.47
CA ASN A 150 2.63 -17.20 2.48
C ASN A 150 2.69 -17.91 1.12
N THR A 151 3.21 -17.25 0.07
CA THR A 151 3.23 -17.76 -1.30
C THR A 151 4.61 -17.66 -1.96
N PHE A 152 5.69 -17.75 -1.19
CA PHE A 152 7.07 -17.53 -1.62
C PHE A 152 7.55 -18.36 -2.81
N ASN A 153 6.94 -19.50 -3.10
CA ASN A 153 7.35 -20.40 -4.18
C ASN A 153 6.57 -20.18 -5.48
N LYS A 154 5.80 -19.12 -5.59
CA LYS A 154 5.05 -18.84 -6.82
C LYS A 154 5.99 -18.27 -7.89
N ASN A 155 6.17 -18.99 -9.00
CA ASN A 155 6.80 -18.45 -10.18
C ASN A 155 5.97 -17.25 -10.69
N SER A 156 6.62 -16.13 -10.90
CA SER A 156 5.98 -14.91 -11.38
C SER A 156 6.30 -14.67 -12.83
N ASP A 157 5.28 -14.28 -13.58
CA ASP A 157 5.44 -13.81 -14.96
C ASP A 157 5.53 -12.28 -15.06
N ALA A 158 5.37 -11.56 -13.94
CA ALA A 158 5.52 -10.11 -13.88
C ALA A 158 6.96 -9.65 -14.15
N ILE A 159 7.10 -8.44 -14.68
CA ILE A 159 8.41 -7.81 -14.92
C ILE A 159 9.07 -7.43 -13.57
N PHE A 160 8.30 -6.83 -12.68
CA PHE A 160 8.75 -6.45 -11.34
C PHE A 160 7.98 -7.22 -10.27
N VAL A 161 8.72 -7.78 -9.33
CA VAL A 161 8.13 -8.56 -8.23
C VAL A 161 8.58 -7.98 -6.91
N SER A 162 7.64 -7.72 -6.03
CA SER A 162 7.89 -7.30 -4.65
C SER A 162 7.43 -8.36 -3.66
N TYR A 163 8.17 -8.46 -2.58
CA TYR A 163 7.90 -9.36 -1.45
C TYR A 163 7.58 -8.53 -0.20
N PRO A 164 6.45 -7.78 -0.20
CA PRO A 164 6.14 -6.87 0.88
C PRO A 164 5.96 -7.64 2.17
N GLY A 165 6.80 -7.34 3.12
CA GLY A 165 6.67 -7.89 4.44
C GLY A 165 7.46 -9.16 4.71
N SER A 166 8.50 -9.08 5.53
CA SER A 166 9.06 -10.26 6.18
C SER A 166 8.19 -10.67 7.39
N LEU A 167 8.00 -11.98 7.59
CA LEU A 167 7.30 -12.57 8.75
C LEU A 167 8.18 -12.51 10.02
N SER A 168 8.72 -11.37 10.39
CA SER A 168 9.35 -11.25 11.71
C SER A 168 8.30 -10.96 12.77
N PHE A 169 8.45 -11.53 13.95
CA PHE A 169 7.56 -11.30 15.10
C PHE A 169 7.36 -9.82 15.40
N ASN A 170 8.44 -9.04 15.40
CA ASN A 170 8.40 -7.61 15.63
C ASN A 170 7.57 -6.85 14.57
N ARG A 171 7.65 -7.28 13.32
CA ARG A 171 6.87 -6.67 12.24
C ARG A 171 5.39 -7.03 12.34
N THR A 172 5.06 -8.24 12.73
CA THR A 172 3.67 -8.67 12.95
C THR A 172 3.04 -7.86 14.08
N ILE A 173 3.74 -7.64 15.20
CA ILE A 173 3.25 -6.80 16.30
C ILE A 173 3.09 -5.35 15.83
N ARG A 174 4.06 -4.81 15.13
CA ARG A 174 3.99 -3.44 14.59
C ARG A 174 2.80 -3.29 13.66
N ALA A 175 2.63 -4.18 12.69
CA ALA A 175 1.49 -4.17 11.77
C ALA A 175 0.16 -4.29 12.52
N PHE A 176 0.09 -5.14 13.55
CA PHE A 176 -1.10 -5.24 14.40
C PHE A 176 -1.41 -3.91 15.11
N ILE A 177 -0.41 -3.25 15.67
CA ILE A 177 -0.59 -1.96 16.34
C ILE A 177 -1.03 -0.89 15.33
N GLU A 178 -0.35 -0.78 14.18
CA GLU A 178 -0.65 0.21 13.15
C GLU A 178 -2.05 0.04 12.56
N TYR A 179 -2.48 -1.20 12.32
CA TYR A 179 -3.74 -1.47 11.61
C TYR A 179 -4.93 -1.73 12.54
N SER A 180 -4.72 -2.05 13.82
CA SER A 180 -5.81 -2.25 14.77
C SER A 180 -6.72 -1.02 14.91
N GLN A 181 -6.18 0.17 14.71
CA GLN A 181 -6.95 1.42 14.71
C GLN A 181 -8.10 1.46 13.72
N PHE A 182 -7.96 0.80 12.56
CA PHE A 182 -9.02 0.74 11.55
C PHE A 182 -10.06 -0.34 11.83
N LEU A 183 -9.75 -1.28 12.73
CA LEU A 183 -10.59 -2.42 13.06
C LEU A 183 -11.27 -2.30 14.42
N TYR A 184 -10.99 -1.23 15.19
CA TYR A 184 -11.45 -1.11 16.58
C TYR A 184 -12.98 -1.18 16.73
N ILE A 185 -13.75 -0.60 15.81
CA ILE A 185 -15.22 -0.68 15.83
C ILE A 185 -15.68 -2.13 15.72
N HIS A 186 -15.09 -2.91 14.81
CA HIS A 186 -15.43 -4.32 14.64
C HIS A 186 -15.12 -5.13 15.91
N VAL A 187 -13.97 -4.87 16.53
CA VAL A 187 -13.58 -5.51 17.77
C VAL A 187 -14.54 -5.15 18.92
N LEU A 188 -14.92 -3.87 19.04
CA LEU A 188 -15.89 -3.44 20.03
C LEU A 188 -17.27 -4.07 19.81
N CYS A 189 -17.75 -4.15 18.57
CA CYS A 189 -19.01 -4.84 18.26
C CYS A 189 -18.95 -6.33 18.65
N LEU A 190 -17.86 -7.03 18.35
CA LEU A 190 -17.68 -8.44 18.74
C LEU A 190 -17.66 -8.61 20.25
N LEU A 191 -17.03 -7.69 20.99
CA LEU A 191 -17.03 -7.70 22.45
C LEU A 191 -18.41 -7.46 23.04
N LEU A 192 -19.20 -6.53 22.49
CA LEU A 192 -20.59 -6.31 22.90
C LEU A 192 -21.46 -7.54 22.66
N ILE A 193 -21.34 -8.16 21.49
CA ILE A 193 -22.03 -9.43 21.20
C ILE A 193 -21.61 -10.51 22.19
N GLY A 194 -20.32 -10.62 22.49
CA GLY A 194 -19.78 -11.55 23.47
C GLY A 194 -20.36 -11.34 24.88
N ILE A 195 -20.50 -10.08 25.32
CA ILE A 195 -21.10 -9.73 26.63
C ILE A 195 -22.58 -10.17 26.69
N ILE A 196 -23.31 -10.03 25.56
CA ILE A 196 -24.73 -10.43 25.48
C ILE A 196 -24.89 -11.95 25.50
N LEU A 197 -24.09 -12.64 24.65
CA LEU A 197 -24.23 -14.10 24.47
C LEU A 197 -23.61 -14.91 25.62
N PHE A 198 -22.60 -14.37 26.31
CA PHE A 198 -21.86 -15.06 27.36
C PHE A 198 -21.88 -14.27 28.69
N PRO A 199 -23.03 -14.18 29.37
CA PRO A 199 -23.17 -13.33 30.55
C PRO A 199 -22.24 -13.70 31.71
N HIS A 200 -21.75 -14.94 31.79
CA HIS A 200 -20.75 -15.34 32.77
C HIS A 200 -19.38 -14.66 32.57
N TYR A 201 -19.06 -14.27 31.34
CA TYR A 201 -17.80 -13.60 31.00
C TYR A 201 -17.95 -12.09 30.83
N LYS A 202 -19.10 -11.50 31.13
CA LYS A 202 -19.38 -10.06 30.93
C LYS A 202 -18.34 -9.14 31.58
N LYS A 203 -17.90 -9.45 32.80
CA LYS A 203 -16.88 -8.63 33.49
C LYS A 203 -15.53 -8.64 32.76
N PRO A 204 -14.88 -9.81 32.51
CA PRO A 204 -13.61 -9.82 31.79
C PRO A 204 -13.74 -9.24 30.38
N LEU A 205 -14.82 -9.51 29.64
CA LEU A 205 -15.05 -8.93 28.33
C LEU A 205 -15.18 -7.41 28.39
N PHE A 206 -15.85 -6.86 29.39
CA PHE A 206 -15.96 -5.42 29.60
C PHE A 206 -14.58 -4.78 29.85
N TYR A 207 -13.74 -5.37 30.72
CA TYR A 207 -12.39 -4.86 30.96
C TYR A 207 -11.49 -4.95 29.73
N VAL A 208 -11.58 -6.03 28.96
CA VAL A 208 -10.86 -6.13 27.67
C VAL A 208 -11.30 -5.03 26.71
N GLY A 209 -12.61 -4.78 26.60
CA GLY A 209 -13.14 -3.70 25.77
C GLY A 209 -12.65 -2.32 26.22
N LEU A 210 -12.65 -2.07 27.53
CA LEU A 210 -12.16 -0.80 28.09
C LEU A 210 -10.65 -0.62 27.80
N CYS A 211 -9.86 -1.67 27.97
CA CYS A 211 -8.42 -1.65 27.68
C CYS A 211 -8.16 -1.35 26.20
N LEU A 212 -8.86 -2.02 25.29
CA LEU A 212 -8.73 -1.79 23.84
C LEU A 212 -9.17 -0.38 23.43
N LEU A 213 -10.25 0.14 24.03
CA LEU A 213 -10.69 1.51 23.80
C LEU A 213 -9.65 2.53 24.28
N THR A 214 -9.06 2.29 25.45
CA THR A 214 -8.00 3.15 25.97
C THR A 214 -6.78 3.15 25.06
N LEU A 215 -6.34 1.97 24.60
CA LEU A 215 -5.24 1.84 23.65
C LEU A 215 -5.56 2.57 22.33
N TYR A 216 -6.78 2.44 21.84
CA TYR A 216 -7.21 3.17 20.64
C TYR A 216 -7.13 4.69 20.85
N ILE A 217 -7.65 5.22 21.97
CA ILE A 217 -7.62 6.66 22.25
C ILE A 217 -6.18 7.19 22.33
N LEU A 218 -5.26 6.40 22.89
CA LEU A 218 -3.87 6.80 23.08
C LEU A 218 -3.01 6.69 21.82
N PHE A 219 -3.24 5.69 20.99
CA PHE A 219 -2.31 5.32 19.93
C PHE A 219 -2.88 5.45 18.50
N ALA A 220 -4.20 5.62 18.34
CA ALA A 220 -4.78 5.77 17.00
C ALA A 220 -4.31 7.07 16.33
N ASP A 221 -3.90 6.95 15.09
CA ASP A 221 -3.62 8.12 14.26
C ASP A 221 -4.94 8.74 13.76
N LYS A 222 -5.40 9.75 14.50
CA LYS A 222 -6.66 10.44 14.20
C LYS A 222 -6.66 11.14 12.84
N SER A 223 -5.50 11.31 12.22
CA SER A 223 -5.38 11.90 10.89
C SER A 223 -5.86 10.97 9.76
N CYS A 224 -5.97 9.67 10.05
CA CYS A 224 -6.38 8.64 9.10
C CYS A 224 -7.87 8.24 9.20
N ILE A 225 -8.59 8.76 10.18
CA ILE A 225 -10.00 8.46 10.49
C ILE A 225 -10.85 9.68 10.12
#